data_ef5569239b25230efd2161b71ad7bb29
#
_entry.id   ef5569239b25230efd2161b71ad7bb29
#
_cell.length_a   1.000
_cell.length_b   1.000
_cell.length_c   1.000
_cell.angle_alpha   90.00
_cell.angle_beta   90.00
_cell.angle_gamma   90.00
#
_symmetry.space_group_name_H-M   'P 1'
#
loop_
_entity.id
_entity.type
_entity.pdbx_description
1 polymer ?
#
loop_
_entity_poly.entity_id
_entity_poly.type
_entity_poly.pdbx_seq_one_letter_code
_entity_poly.pdbx_strand_id
1 'polypeptide(L)'
;FVACSTLCFANEPLESALRHIAELEFDKYELAVVEGGRHLRPSEVGEDPETALLGLKRGPALIPSSLYLDFGPVDWSDPLQKKRFDNLCRFAKGLSVAVITLTPAPVGTPFEQEVKRLTALSSTAMREGLVLAMLTHREGITGDPVAALRLCKSVPGLGLTLDPSHFVAGGAKESDVDQLFPYVQNMHLRDTGKHPGEFQVRIGQGQIEYARIANLLNRAGYKRALTVAILDLPENNFDREVEVRKLRLLLETLL
;
A
#
# COMPACT_ATOMS: atom_id res chain seq x y z
N PHE A 1 5.23 -14.51 0.14
CA PHE A 1 4.15 -14.72 1.14
C PHE A 1 2.97 -13.78 0.87
N VAL A 2 1.77 -14.18 1.34
CA VAL A 2 0.55 -13.39 1.22
C VAL A 2 0.30 -12.61 2.52
N ALA A 3 -0.19 -11.37 2.40
CA ALA A 3 -0.63 -10.54 3.53
C ALA A 3 -2.00 -9.93 3.23
N CYS A 4 -2.72 -9.50 4.26
CA CYS A 4 -3.98 -8.78 4.12
C CYS A 4 -3.81 -7.33 4.56
N SER A 5 -4.23 -6.36 3.75
CA SER A 5 -4.28 -4.97 4.19
C SER A 5 -5.44 -4.74 5.16
N THR A 6 -5.22 -4.01 6.25
CA THR A 6 -6.32 -3.60 7.13
C THR A 6 -7.33 -2.68 6.44
N LEU A 7 -7.00 -2.13 5.26
CA LEU A 7 -7.95 -1.44 4.38
C LEU A 7 -9.12 -2.32 3.91
N CYS A 8 -8.95 -3.65 3.93
CA CYS A 8 -10.05 -4.57 3.65
C CYS A 8 -11.19 -4.45 4.68
N PHE A 9 -10.90 -3.92 5.86
CA PHE A 9 -11.83 -3.76 6.98
C PHE A 9 -11.80 -2.33 7.55
N ALA A 10 -11.61 -1.34 6.67
CA ALA A 10 -11.38 0.07 7.05
C ALA A 10 -12.53 0.71 7.84
N ASN A 11 -13.76 0.20 7.69
CA ASN A 11 -14.95 0.70 8.38
C ASN A 11 -15.16 0.11 9.77
N GLU A 12 -14.30 -0.81 10.20
CA GLU A 12 -14.32 -1.44 11.51
C GLU A 12 -13.23 -0.86 12.45
N PRO A 13 -13.36 -1.04 13.77
CA PRO A 13 -12.24 -0.79 14.68
C PRO A 13 -11.04 -1.69 14.34
N LEU A 14 -9.81 -1.18 14.52
CA LEU A 14 -8.59 -1.91 14.16
C LEU A 14 -8.51 -3.31 14.81
N GLU A 15 -8.94 -3.44 16.07
CA GLU A 15 -8.94 -4.73 16.77
C GLU A 15 -9.87 -5.76 16.09
N SER A 16 -11.05 -5.32 15.61
CA SER A 16 -11.97 -6.18 14.84
C SER A 16 -11.37 -6.55 13.49
N ALA A 17 -10.80 -5.58 12.78
CA ALA A 17 -10.13 -5.82 11.50
C ALA A 17 -9.01 -6.86 11.63
N LEU A 18 -8.18 -6.77 12.67
CA LEU A 18 -7.10 -7.74 12.90
C LEU A 18 -7.64 -9.13 13.27
N ARG A 19 -8.76 -9.22 14.02
CA ARG A 19 -9.42 -10.51 14.29
C ARG A 19 -9.94 -11.16 13.02
N HIS A 20 -10.65 -10.40 12.16
CA HIS A 20 -11.13 -10.92 10.88
C HIS A 20 -9.97 -11.39 9.98
N ILE A 21 -8.87 -10.66 9.93
CA ILE A 21 -7.67 -11.08 9.18
C ILE A 21 -7.14 -12.43 9.72
N ALA A 22 -7.09 -12.61 11.04
CA ALA A 22 -6.69 -13.89 11.64
C ALA A 22 -7.69 -15.02 11.36
N GLU A 23 -9.00 -14.76 11.45
CA GLU A 23 -10.08 -15.72 11.14
C GLU A 23 -10.10 -16.13 9.66
N LEU A 24 -9.62 -15.24 8.77
CA LEU A 24 -9.37 -15.52 7.37
C LEU A 24 -8.04 -16.26 7.13
N GLU A 25 -7.37 -16.70 8.20
CA GLU A 25 -6.14 -17.50 8.20
C GLU A 25 -4.94 -16.83 7.55
N PHE A 26 -4.83 -15.51 7.65
CA PHE A 26 -3.59 -14.80 7.33
C PHE A 26 -2.66 -14.79 8.55
N ASP A 27 -1.35 -14.99 8.32
CA ASP A 27 -0.31 -14.82 9.33
C ASP A 27 0.25 -13.40 9.33
N LYS A 28 0.07 -12.67 8.23
CA LYS A 28 0.68 -11.36 7.99
C LYS A 28 -0.33 -10.33 7.52
N TYR A 29 -0.09 -9.09 7.91
CA TYR A 29 -0.96 -7.99 7.52
C TYR A 29 -0.17 -6.72 7.16
N GLU A 30 -0.75 -5.88 6.32
CA GLU A 30 -0.34 -4.50 6.15
C GLU A 30 -1.18 -3.62 7.07
N LEU A 31 -0.51 -2.80 7.88
CA LEU A 31 -1.19 -1.84 8.75
C LEU A 31 -1.45 -0.53 8.00
N ALA A 32 -2.69 -0.16 7.84
CA ALA A 32 -3.09 1.14 7.32
C ALA A 32 -3.20 2.17 8.45
N VAL A 33 -2.48 3.28 8.29
CA VAL A 33 -2.50 4.46 9.14
C VAL A 33 -2.97 5.63 8.27
N VAL A 34 -4.24 6.00 8.43
CA VAL A 34 -4.96 6.89 7.49
C VAL A 34 -5.58 8.04 8.27
N GLU A 35 -5.25 9.29 7.89
CA GLU A 35 -5.86 10.47 8.49
C GLU A 35 -7.36 10.50 8.18
N GLY A 36 -8.17 10.65 9.23
CA GLY A 36 -9.63 10.52 9.11
C GLY A 36 -10.18 9.10 9.08
N GLY A 37 -9.32 8.06 9.06
CA GLY A 37 -9.72 6.65 9.15
C GLY A 37 -10.15 6.23 10.56
N ARG A 38 -10.70 5.00 10.67
CA ARG A 38 -11.12 4.41 11.96
C ARG A 38 -10.01 3.61 12.64
N HIS A 39 -8.95 3.29 11.93
CA HIS A 39 -7.77 2.64 12.49
C HIS A 39 -6.84 3.68 13.15
N LEU A 40 -5.54 3.53 13.00
CA LEU A 40 -4.58 4.52 13.45
C LEU A 40 -4.51 5.72 12.49
N ARG A 41 -4.14 6.89 13.00
CA ARG A 41 -3.98 8.12 12.21
C ARG A 41 -2.53 8.61 12.25
N PRO A 42 -1.99 9.16 11.14
CA PRO A 42 -0.67 9.77 11.13
C PRO A 42 -0.46 10.84 12.19
N SER A 43 -1.50 11.65 12.48
CA SER A 43 -1.46 12.65 13.53
C SER A 43 -1.27 12.06 14.92
N GLU A 44 -1.97 10.96 15.24
CA GLU A 44 -1.93 10.29 16.55
C GLU A 44 -0.60 9.53 16.74
N VAL A 45 -0.27 8.65 15.78
CA VAL A 45 0.97 7.85 15.84
C VAL A 45 2.20 8.74 15.76
N GLY A 46 2.12 9.83 14.99
CA GLY A 46 3.20 10.81 14.86
C GLY A 46 3.45 11.61 16.13
N GLU A 47 2.49 11.69 17.05
CA GLU A 47 2.67 12.32 18.37
C GLU A 47 3.15 11.33 19.43
N ASP A 48 2.58 10.11 19.45
CA ASP A 48 2.92 9.07 20.44
C ASP A 48 3.02 7.67 19.79
N PRO A 49 4.16 7.38 19.13
CA PRO A 49 4.38 6.08 18.49
C PRO A 49 4.47 4.91 19.49
N GLU A 50 4.86 5.17 20.74
CA GLU A 50 5.04 4.12 21.76
C GLU A 50 3.68 3.60 22.23
N THR A 51 2.73 4.46 22.51
CA THR A 51 1.35 4.07 22.86
C THR A 51 0.69 3.30 21.72
N ALA A 52 0.89 3.73 20.48
CA ALA A 52 0.39 3.00 19.31
C ALA A 52 0.98 1.57 19.21
N LEU A 53 2.29 1.41 19.42
CA LEU A 53 2.97 0.11 19.45
C LEU A 53 2.44 -0.79 20.56
N LEU A 54 2.22 -0.25 21.74
CA LEU A 54 1.67 -1.00 22.90
C LEU A 54 0.24 -1.46 22.63
N GLY A 55 -0.56 -0.64 21.94
CA GLY A 55 -1.92 -1.00 21.52
C GLY A 55 -1.95 -2.22 20.62
N LEU A 56 -1.08 -2.27 19.61
CA LEU A 56 -1.00 -3.39 18.67
C LEU A 56 -0.55 -4.70 19.31
N LYS A 57 0.31 -4.66 20.33
CA LYS A 57 0.76 -5.86 21.05
C LYS A 57 -0.34 -6.61 21.82
N ARG A 58 -1.50 -5.99 22.01
CA ARG A 58 -2.66 -6.59 22.67
C ARG A 58 -3.59 -7.34 21.70
N GLY A 59 -3.37 -7.19 20.40
CA GLY A 59 -4.15 -7.83 19.35
C GLY A 59 -3.79 -9.29 19.11
N PRO A 60 -4.39 -9.92 18.09
CA PRO A 60 -4.05 -11.27 17.65
C PRO A 60 -2.59 -11.40 17.24
N ALA A 61 -2.05 -12.62 17.29
CA ALA A 61 -0.66 -12.92 16.95
C ALA A 61 -0.42 -12.88 15.43
N LEU A 62 -0.57 -11.69 14.82
CA LEU A 62 -0.31 -11.42 13.41
C LEU A 62 1.00 -10.64 13.25
N ILE A 63 1.70 -10.88 12.16
CA ILE A 63 2.98 -10.22 11.84
C ILE A 63 2.74 -9.07 10.86
N PRO A 64 3.03 -7.80 11.23
CA PRO A 64 2.98 -6.70 10.27
C PRO A 64 4.04 -6.89 9.17
N SER A 65 3.65 -6.75 7.91
CA SER A 65 4.52 -6.91 6.73
C SER A 65 4.96 -5.58 6.12
N SER A 66 4.10 -4.59 6.20
CA SER A 66 4.29 -3.24 5.67
C SER A 66 3.41 -2.24 6.41
N LEU A 67 3.74 -0.96 6.27
CA LEU A 67 2.95 0.15 6.78
C LEU A 67 2.42 0.97 5.60
N TYR A 68 1.11 1.17 5.54
CA TYR A 68 0.47 2.07 4.57
C TYR A 68 0.14 3.39 5.26
N LEU A 69 0.60 4.51 4.67
CA LEU A 69 0.41 5.85 5.21
C LEU A 69 -0.40 6.73 4.25
N ASP A 70 -1.47 7.30 4.77
CA ASP A 70 -2.22 8.37 4.11
C ASP A 70 -2.40 9.55 5.09
N PHE A 71 -1.69 10.63 4.82
CA PHE A 71 -1.76 11.85 5.62
C PHE A 71 -2.97 12.72 5.27
N GLY A 72 -3.73 12.36 4.23
CA GLY A 72 -4.70 13.27 3.65
C GLY A 72 -4.05 14.53 3.06
N PRO A 73 -4.82 15.59 2.84
CA PRO A 73 -4.30 16.85 2.31
C PRO A 73 -3.50 17.60 3.39
N VAL A 74 -2.17 17.54 3.32
CA VAL A 74 -1.25 18.23 4.24
C VAL A 74 -0.27 19.12 3.51
N ASP A 75 0.15 20.19 4.17
CA ASP A 75 1.27 21.01 3.71
C ASP A 75 2.60 20.40 4.17
N TRP A 76 3.34 19.78 3.26
CA TRP A 76 4.64 19.18 3.54
C TRP A 76 5.76 20.21 3.80
N SER A 77 5.50 21.51 3.63
CA SER A 77 6.43 22.57 4.07
C SER A 77 6.37 22.81 5.58
N ASP A 78 5.28 22.38 6.25
CA ASP A 78 5.13 22.44 7.70
C ASP A 78 6.12 21.46 8.37
N PRO A 79 7.03 21.96 9.24
CA PRO A 79 7.96 21.12 10.00
C PRO A 79 7.27 20.05 10.86
N LEU A 80 6.01 20.26 11.27
CA LEU A 80 5.23 19.29 12.01
C LEU A 80 5.01 17.99 11.21
N GLN A 81 4.72 18.10 9.91
CA GLN A 81 4.51 16.91 9.08
C GLN A 81 5.78 16.08 8.93
N LYS A 82 6.92 16.75 8.80
CA LYS A 82 8.22 16.09 8.79
C LYS A 82 8.49 15.35 10.12
N LYS A 83 8.23 16.01 11.27
CA LYS A 83 8.39 15.38 12.59
C LYS A 83 7.48 14.15 12.73
N ARG A 84 6.22 14.25 12.28
CA ARG A 84 5.26 13.13 12.29
C ARG A 84 5.78 11.98 11.44
N PHE A 85 6.30 12.25 10.25
CA PHE A 85 6.86 11.22 9.38
C PHE A 85 8.11 10.56 10.00
N ASP A 86 8.99 11.32 10.64
CA ASP A 86 10.15 10.78 11.38
C ASP A 86 9.69 9.82 12.50
N ASN A 87 8.66 10.17 13.25
CA ASN A 87 8.08 9.31 14.30
C ASN A 87 7.38 8.08 13.72
N LEU A 88 6.68 8.20 12.57
CA LEU A 88 6.09 7.07 11.86
C LEU A 88 7.17 6.10 11.33
N CYS A 89 8.33 6.59 10.92
CA CYS A 89 9.46 5.72 10.57
C CYS A 89 9.96 4.93 11.80
N ARG A 90 10.06 5.58 12.98
CA ARG A 90 10.40 4.87 14.23
C ARG A 90 9.35 3.85 14.64
N PHE A 91 8.07 4.20 14.48
CA PHE A 91 6.97 3.28 14.70
C PHE A 91 7.06 2.05 13.77
N ALA A 92 7.29 2.25 12.46
CA ALA A 92 7.49 1.17 11.49
C ALA A 92 8.67 0.26 11.87
N LYS A 93 9.78 0.86 12.30
CA LYS A 93 10.94 0.11 12.82
C LYS A 93 10.58 -0.69 14.07
N GLY A 94 9.82 -0.13 15.00
CA GLY A 94 9.32 -0.81 16.20
C GLY A 94 8.40 -2.00 15.87
N LEU A 95 7.72 -1.98 14.73
CA LEU A 95 6.93 -3.08 14.16
C LEU A 95 7.78 -4.09 13.38
N SER A 96 9.07 -3.82 13.17
CA SER A 96 9.97 -4.64 12.34
C SER A 96 9.53 -4.74 10.87
N VAL A 97 8.77 -3.78 10.36
CA VAL A 97 8.45 -3.69 8.93
C VAL A 97 9.59 -3.03 8.17
N ALA A 98 9.78 -3.41 6.92
CA ALA A 98 10.84 -2.88 6.08
C ALA A 98 10.34 -1.85 5.04
N VAL A 99 9.04 -1.80 4.78
CA VAL A 99 8.44 -0.97 3.74
C VAL A 99 7.36 -0.07 4.31
N ILE A 100 7.46 1.21 3.96
CA ILE A 100 6.42 2.20 4.16
C ILE A 100 5.83 2.56 2.80
N THR A 101 4.55 2.30 2.61
CA THR A 101 3.76 2.79 1.47
C THR A 101 3.25 4.19 1.80
N LEU A 102 3.43 5.13 0.89
CA LEU A 102 2.88 6.49 1.00
C LEU A 102 1.97 6.78 -0.18
N THR A 103 0.84 7.44 0.06
CA THR A 103 -0.04 7.94 -0.99
C THR A 103 0.64 9.01 -1.83
N PRO A 104 0.46 9.00 -3.17
CA PRO A 104 1.10 9.97 -4.05
C PRO A 104 0.49 11.36 -3.92
N ALA A 105 1.25 12.36 -4.32
CA ALA A 105 0.70 13.70 -4.52
C ALA A 105 -0.37 13.68 -5.65
N PRO A 106 -1.37 14.57 -5.60
CA PRO A 106 -2.43 14.65 -6.60
C PRO A 106 -1.91 14.85 -8.03
N VAL A 107 -2.70 14.43 -9.02
CA VAL A 107 -2.47 14.78 -10.43
C VAL A 107 -2.31 16.28 -10.58
N GLY A 108 -1.34 16.72 -11.40
CA GLY A 108 -1.03 18.13 -11.62
C GLY A 108 0.00 18.71 -10.65
N THR A 109 0.44 17.97 -9.64
CA THR A 109 1.57 18.38 -8.81
C THR A 109 2.84 18.55 -9.69
N PRO A 110 3.58 19.67 -9.60
CA PRO A 110 4.81 19.84 -10.34
C PRO A 110 5.82 18.75 -10.03
N PHE A 111 6.34 18.09 -11.07
CA PHE A 111 7.22 16.92 -10.93
C PHE A 111 8.44 17.19 -10.05
N GLU A 112 9.12 18.32 -10.26
CA GLU A 112 10.31 18.67 -9.47
C GLU A 112 10.00 18.94 -8.00
N GLN A 113 8.81 19.46 -7.70
CA GLN A 113 8.35 19.63 -6.32
C GLN A 113 8.17 18.26 -5.64
N GLU A 114 7.58 17.32 -6.36
CA GLU A 114 7.37 15.96 -5.84
C GLU A 114 8.70 15.23 -5.66
N VAL A 115 9.63 15.33 -6.62
CA VAL A 115 10.99 14.77 -6.48
C VAL A 115 11.68 15.32 -5.22
N LYS A 116 11.62 16.64 -4.99
CA LYS A 116 12.20 17.26 -3.80
C LYS A 116 11.58 16.72 -2.50
N ARG A 117 10.24 16.63 -2.46
CA ARG A 117 9.51 16.09 -1.32
C ARG A 117 9.90 14.64 -1.03
N LEU A 118 9.84 13.80 -2.06
CA LEU A 118 10.13 12.37 -1.94
C LEU A 118 11.59 12.09 -1.61
N THR A 119 12.52 12.89 -2.11
CA THR A 119 13.95 12.78 -1.76
C THR A 119 14.17 12.99 -0.25
N ALA A 120 13.51 14.00 0.31
CA ALA A 120 13.60 14.27 1.75
C ALA A 120 13.00 13.12 2.58
N LEU A 121 11.80 12.64 2.20
CA LEU A 121 11.12 11.55 2.92
C LEU A 121 11.85 10.21 2.76
N SER A 122 12.33 9.87 1.55
CA SER A 122 13.11 8.66 1.29
C SER A 122 14.40 8.65 2.10
N SER A 123 15.11 9.78 2.15
CA SER A 123 16.30 9.92 2.99
C SER A 123 16.01 9.68 4.47
N THR A 124 14.88 10.16 4.97
CA THR A 124 14.44 9.91 6.35
C THR A 124 14.16 8.43 6.59
N ALA A 125 13.39 7.78 5.71
CA ALA A 125 13.08 6.35 5.82
C ALA A 125 14.37 5.50 5.78
N MET A 126 15.29 5.79 4.86
CA MET A 126 16.56 5.06 4.74
C MET A 126 17.44 5.15 6.01
N ARG A 127 17.44 6.28 6.73
CA ARG A 127 18.18 6.40 8.00
C ARG A 127 17.66 5.46 9.08
N GLU A 128 16.38 5.09 9.01
CA GLU A 128 15.79 4.11 9.93
C GLU A 128 15.84 2.67 9.39
N GLY A 129 16.48 2.46 8.22
CA GLY A 129 16.60 1.14 7.58
C GLY A 129 15.33 0.72 6.83
N LEU A 130 14.49 1.67 6.44
CA LEU A 130 13.22 1.46 5.77
C LEU A 130 13.29 1.85 4.30
N VAL A 131 12.44 1.26 3.48
CA VAL A 131 12.20 1.67 2.10
C VAL A 131 10.88 2.45 2.03
N LEU A 132 10.94 3.66 1.47
CA LEU A 132 9.75 4.40 1.10
C LEU A 132 9.27 3.91 -0.26
N ALA A 133 8.02 3.47 -0.35
CA ALA A 133 7.37 3.03 -1.58
C ALA A 133 6.15 3.92 -1.88
N MET A 134 6.07 4.45 -3.09
CA MET A 134 4.90 5.22 -3.52
C MET A 134 3.81 4.28 -4.01
N LEU A 135 2.59 4.48 -3.54
CA LEU A 135 1.43 3.80 -4.11
C LEU A 135 1.23 4.26 -5.57
N THR A 136 1.01 3.32 -6.48
CA THR A 136 0.49 3.66 -7.81
C THR A 136 -1.01 3.91 -7.70
N HIS A 137 -1.46 5.12 -8.02
CA HIS A 137 -2.84 5.53 -7.81
C HIS A 137 -3.32 6.45 -8.92
N ARG A 138 -4.45 6.12 -9.55
CA ARG A 138 -5.00 6.83 -10.73
C ARG A 138 -5.26 8.33 -10.50
N GLU A 139 -5.53 8.74 -9.27
CA GLU A 139 -5.77 10.14 -8.91
C GLU A 139 -4.50 10.87 -8.47
N GLY A 140 -3.38 10.18 -8.45
CA GLY A 140 -2.07 10.73 -8.10
C GLY A 140 -1.13 10.79 -9.29
N ILE A 141 -0.01 11.48 -9.12
CA ILE A 141 1.06 11.58 -10.13
C ILE A 141 1.59 10.21 -10.58
N THR A 142 1.45 9.19 -9.75
CA THR A 142 1.84 7.79 -10.03
C THR A 142 0.79 7.00 -10.81
N GLY A 143 -0.34 7.60 -11.15
CA GLY A 143 -1.35 7.01 -12.03
C GLY A 143 -0.89 6.91 -13.49
N ASP A 144 0.09 7.72 -13.88
CA ASP A 144 0.83 7.55 -15.13
C ASP A 144 2.07 6.68 -14.87
N PRO A 145 2.19 5.49 -15.50
CA PRO A 145 3.35 4.61 -15.30
C PRO A 145 4.67 5.26 -15.72
N VAL A 146 4.67 6.15 -16.71
CA VAL A 146 5.87 6.87 -17.14
C VAL A 146 6.32 7.85 -16.06
N ALA A 147 5.40 8.58 -15.45
CA ALA A 147 5.69 9.48 -14.33
C ALA A 147 6.18 8.69 -13.09
N ALA A 148 5.53 7.56 -12.77
CA ALA A 148 5.95 6.69 -11.68
C ALA A 148 7.39 6.17 -11.88
N LEU A 149 7.73 5.72 -13.09
CA LEU A 149 9.08 5.28 -13.44
C LEU A 149 10.11 6.42 -13.31
N ARG A 150 9.75 7.61 -13.78
CA ARG A 150 10.62 8.79 -13.65
C ARG A 150 10.88 9.16 -12.19
N LEU A 151 9.87 9.10 -11.32
CA LEU A 151 10.03 9.34 -9.87
C LEU A 151 11.03 8.35 -9.28
N CYS A 152 10.88 7.05 -9.54
CA CYS A 152 11.82 6.03 -9.05
C CYS A 152 13.26 6.25 -9.52
N LYS A 153 13.45 6.72 -10.76
CA LYS A 153 14.77 7.05 -11.30
C LYS A 153 15.36 8.35 -10.74
N SER A 154 14.51 9.30 -10.36
CA SER A 154 14.94 10.63 -9.89
C SER A 154 15.17 10.68 -8.37
N VAL A 155 14.53 9.80 -7.60
CA VAL A 155 14.59 9.79 -6.14
C VAL A 155 15.38 8.58 -5.65
N PRO A 156 16.56 8.77 -5.03
CA PRO A 156 17.37 7.66 -4.53
C PRO A 156 16.63 6.82 -3.49
N GLY A 157 16.63 5.50 -3.66
CA GLY A 157 16.03 4.54 -2.75
C GLY A 157 14.50 4.48 -2.76
N LEU A 158 13.84 5.23 -3.64
CA LEU A 158 12.38 5.17 -3.77
C LEU A 158 11.95 3.87 -4.45
N GLY A 159 10.98 3.19 -3.85
CA GLY A 159 10.27 2.06 -4.44
C GLY A 159 8.83 2.38 -4.80
N LEU A 160 8.10 1.34 -5.22
CA LEU A 160 6.67 1.39 -5.51
C LEU A 160 5.91 0.35 -4.68
N THR A 161 4.76 0.74 -4.20
CA THR A 161 3.66 -0.18 -3.90
C THR A 161 2.80 -0.23 -5.16
N LEU A 162 2.99 -1.29 -5.93
CA LEU A 162 2.32 -1.43 -7.21
C LEU A 162 0.91 -1.98 -7.00
N ASP A 163 -0.07 -1.24 -7.49
CA ASP A 163 -1.48 -1.64 -7.56
C ASP A 163 -1.94 -1.61 -9.02
N PRO A 164 -1.98 -2.77 -9.69
CA PRO A 164 -2.33 -2.84 -11.11
C PRO A 164 -3.75 -2.38 -11.41
N SER A 165 -4.65 -2.46 -10.42
CA SER A 165 -6.04 -2.05 -10.60
C SER A 165 -6.20 -0.61 -11.06
N HIS A 166 -5.33 0.28 -10.55
CA HIS A 166 -5.33 1.69 -10.93
C HIS A 166 -4.92 1.91 -12.39
N PHE A 167 -4.00 1.09 -12.91
CA PHE A 167 -3.56 1.16 -14.30
C PHE A 167 -4.58 0.56 -15.25
N VAL A 168 -5.19 -0.57 -14.89
CA VAL A 168 -6.28 -1.18 -15.67
C VAL A 168 -7.46 -0.21 -15.77
N ALA A 169 -7.91 0.34 -14.65
CA ALA A 169 -8.99 1.33 -14.62
C ALA A 169 -8.63 2.64 -15.37
N GLY A 170 -7.35 2.99 -15.43
CA GLY A 170 -6.83 4.16 -16.15
C GLY A 170 -6.52 3.92 -17.63
N GLY A 171 -6.63 2.67 -18.13
CA GLY A 171 -6.32 2.32 -19.51
C GLY A 171 -4.85 2.41 -19.89
N ALA A 172 -3.93 2.26 -18.94
CA ALA A 172 -2.50 2.27 -19.18
C ALA A 172 -2.06 1.06 -20.02
N LYS A 173 -1.02 1.26 -20.85
CA LYS A 173 -0.44 0.15 -21.62
C LYS A 173 0.35 -0.78 -20.72
N GLU A 174 0.16 -2.09 -20.88
CA GLU A 174 0.89 -3.13 -20.13
C GLU A 174 2.40 -2.98 -20.23
N SER A 175 2.93 -2.67 -21.42
CA SER A 175 4.38 -2.47 -21.65
C SER A 175 4.98 -1.36 -20.77
N ASP A 176 4.19 -0.34 -20.43
CA ASP A 176 4.65 0.77 -19.61
C ASP A 176 4.60 0.38 -18.13
N VAL A 177 3.59 -0.39 -17.73
CA VAL A 177 3.47 -0.97 -16.37
C VAL A 177 4.58 -1.98 -16.09
N ASP A 178 4.96 -2.81 -17.07
CA ASP A 178 6.01 -3.82 -16.92
C ASP A 178 7.36 -3.24 -16.53
N GLN A 179 7.67 -2.01 -16.95
CA GLN A 179 8.89 -1.32 -16.58
C GLN A 179 8.97 -0.94 -15.09
N LEU A 180 7.87 -1.01 -14.36
CA LEU A 180 7.79 -0.67 -12.94
C LEU A 180 8.22 -1.82 -12.02
N PHE A 181 8.13 -3.06 -12.48
CA PHE A 181 8.38 -4.24 -11.64
C PHE A 181 9.74 -4.27 -10.93
N PRO A 182 10.85 -3.79 -11.51
CA PRO A 182 12.14 -3.71 -10.81
C PRO A 182 12.13 -2.77 -9.58
N TYR A 183 11.15 -1.86 -9.47
CA TYR A 183 11.03 -0.90 -8.38
C TYR A 183 10.00 -1.32 -7.32
N VAL A 184 9.30 -2.45 -7.52
CA VAL A 184 8.25 -2.90 -6.60
C VAL A 184 8.84 -3.32 -5.26
N GLN A 185 8.33 -2.73 -4.18
CA GLN A 185 8.68 -3.05 -2.80
C GLN A 185 7.50 -3.58 -1.99
N ASN A 186 6.28 -3.33 -2.44
CA ASN A 186 5.05 -3.93 -1.94
C ASN A 186 4.07 -4.08 -3.11
N MET A 187 3.13 -5.00 -3.00
CA MET A 187 2.17 -5.29 -4.05
C MET A 187 0.76 -5.25 -3.48
N HIS A 188 -0.12 -4.42 -4.02
CA HIS A 188 -1.54 -4.43 -3.69
C HIS A 188 -2.32 -5.16 -4.78
N LEU A 189 -3.16 -6.09 -4.38
CA LEU A 189 -3.92 -6.94 -5.30
C LEU A 189 -5.41 -6.95 -4.94
N ARG A 190 -6.21 -6.71 -5.96
CA ARG A 190 -7.65 -6.89 -6.07
C ARG A 190 -7.98 -7.20 -7.51
N ASP A 191 -9.22 -7.52 -7.83
CA ASP A 191 -9.65 -7.65 -9.21
C ASP A 191 -10.41 -6.42 -9.69
N THR A 192 -10.23 -6.05 -10.97
CA THR A 192 -10.73 -4.82 -11.58
C THR A 192 -11.36 -5.13 -12.91
N GLY A 193 -12.56 -4.64 -13.16
CA GLY A 193 -13.29 -4.84 -14.42
C GLY A 193 -12.79 -3.96 -15.55
N LYS A 194 -13.46 -4.08 -16.70
CA LYS A 194 -13.11 -3.35 -17.93
C LYS A 194 -13.60 -1.92 -17.97
N HIS A 195 -14.66 -1.63 -17.23
CA HIS A 195 -15.33 -0.34 -17.32
C HIS A 195 -14.87 0.60 -16.20
N PRO A 196 -14.86 1.92 -16.40
CA PRO A 196 -14.41 2.89 -15.40
C PRO A 196 -15.12 2.79 -14.05
N GLY A 197 -16.38 2.34 -14.03
CA GLY A 197 -17.15 2.11 -12.80
C GLY A 197 -16.87 0.79 -12.10
N GLU A 198 -16.06 -0.09 -12.70
CA GLU A 198 -15.74 -1.44 -12.18
C GLU A 198 -14.34 -1.47 -11.59
N PHE A 199 -13.99 -0.46 -10.78
CA PHE A 199 -12.67 -0.38 -10.15
C PHE A 199 -12.36 -1.61 -9.29
N GLN A 200 -13.38 -2.20 -8.69
CA GLN A 200 -13.25 -3.42 -7.88
C GLN A 200 -14.42 -4.36 -8.18
N VAL A 201 -14.08 -5.60 -8.57
CA VAL A 201 -15.04 -6.65 -8.90
C VAL A 201 -14.69 -7.93 -8.15
N ARG A 202 -15.56 -8.94 -8.24
CA ARG A 202 -15.30 -10.28 -7.66
C ARG A 202 -14.05 -10.90 -8.28
N ILE A 203 -13.28 -11.60 -7.47
CA ILE A 203 -12.07 -12.29 -7.90
C ILE A 203 -12.37 -13.30 -9.02
N GLY A 204 -11.63 -13.17 -10.13
CA GLY A 204 -11.79 -13.97 -11.34
C GLY A 204 -12.81 -13.41 -12.34
N GLN A 205 -13.44 -12.28 -12.05
CA GLN A 205 -14.35 -11.60 -12.99
C GLN A 205 -13.74 -10.36 -13.65
N GLY A 206 -12.54 -9.98 -13.26
CA GLY A 206 -11.84 -8.81 -13.74
C GLY A 206 -10.78 -9.10 -14.79
N GLN A 207 -9.84 -8.16 -14.91
CA GLN A 207 -8.78 -8.14 -15.91
C GLN A 207 -7.38 -8.36 -15.32
N ILE A 208 -7.28 -8.57 -13.99
CA ILE A 208 -5.98 -8.72 -13.35
C ILE A 208 -5.41 -10.11 -13.63
N GLU A 209 -4.30 -10.14 -14.35
CA GLU A 209 -3.59 -11.38 -14.71
C GLU A 209 -2.60 -11.77 -13.60
N TYR A 210 -3.08 -12.37 -12.51
CA TYR A 210 -2.29 -12.70 -11.32
C TYR A 210 -1.05 -13.56 -11.63
N ALA A 211 -1.19 -14.56 -12.50
CA ALA A 211 -0.07 -15.42 -12.89
C ALA A 211 1.03 -14.65 -13.65
N ARG A 212 0.64 -13.70 -14.52
CA ARG A 212 1.58 -12.82 -15.22
C ARG A 212 2.32 -11.92 -14.23
N ILE A 213 1.58 -11.30 -13.29
CA ILE A 213 2.15 -10.47 -12.24
C ILE A 213 3.17 -11.26 -11.41
N ALA A 214 2.80 -12.46 -10.94
CA ALA A 214 3.71 -13.33 -10.18
C ALA A 214 5.00 -13.65 -10.98
N ASN A 215 4.89 -13.94 -12.27
CA ASN A 215 6.05 -14.17 -13.14
C ASN A 215 6.95 -12.93 -13.27
N LEU A 216 6.37 -11.72 -13.43
CA LEU A 216 7.14 -10.48 -13.55
C LEU A 216 7.83 -10.14 -12.21
N LEU A 217 7.16 -10.31 -11.09
CA LEU A 217 7.74 -10.14 -9.75
C LEU A 217 8.90 -11.12 -9.52
N ASN A 218 8.73 -12.39 -9.90
CA ASN A 218 9.78 -13.39 -9.76
C ASN A 218 11.01 -13.04 -10.61
N ARG A 219 10.81 -12.59 -11.85
CA ARG A 219 11.92 -12.11 -12.72
C ARG A 219 12.62 -10.88 -12.14
N ALA A 220 11.90 -10.01 -11.44
CA ALA A 220 12.45 -8.86 -10.74
C ALA A 220 13.15 -9.23 -9.40
N GLY A 221 13.12 -10.49 -8.99
CA GLY A 221 13.69 -10.95 -7.72
C GLY A 221 12.89 -10.52 -6.49
N TYR A 222 11.60 -10.21 -6.66
CA TYR A 222 10.72 -9.79 -5.58
C TYR A 222 10.47 -10.93 -4.57
N LYS A 223 10.63 -10.63 -3.27
CA LYS A 223 10.46 -11.61 -2.18
C LYS A 223 9.65 -11.07 -0.99
N ARG A 224 8.82 -10.06 -1.24
CA ARG A 224 8.01 -9.41 -0.21
C ARG A 224 6.54 -9.82 -0.30
N ALA A 225 5.65 -9.07 0.34
CA ALA A 225 4.24 -9.41 0.42
C ALA A 225 3.50 -9.25 -0.92
N LEU A 226 2.67 -10.24 -1.25
CA LEU A 226 1.50 -10.06 -2.10
C LEU A 226 0.34 -9.68 -1.19
N THR A 227 -0.01 -8.40 -1.14
CA THR A 227 -0.97 -7.88 -0.20
C THR A 227 -2.36 -7.85 -0.81
N VAL A 228 -3.28 -8.62 -0.25
CA VAL A 228 -4.71 -8.52 -0.57
C VAL A 228 -5.21 -7.16 -0.09
N ALA A 229 -5.71 -6.34 -1.03
CA ALA A 229 -6.14 -4.97 -0.77
C ALA A 229 -7.53 -4.70 -1.38
N ILE A 230 -8.51 -5.55 -1.05
CA ILE A 230 -9.90 -5.38 -1.44
C ILE A 230 -10.51 -4.32 -0.52
N LEU A 231 -10.76 -3.13 -1.07
CA LEU A 231 -11.21 -1.98 -0.29
C LEU A 231 -12.64 -2.16 0.22
N ASP A 232 -12.90 -1.66 1.41
CA ASP A 232 -14.23 -1.62 2.02
C ASP A 232 -15.05 -0.43 1.47
N LEU A 233 -15.56 -0.62 0.25
CA LEU A 233 -16.29 0.42 -0.49
C LEU A 233 -17.80 0.18 -0.38
N PRO A 234 -18.62 1.25 -0.20
CA PRO A 234 -20.08 1.13 -0.12
C PRO A 234 -20.73 0.54 -1.39
N GLU A 235 -20.10 0.76 -2.54
CA GLU A 235 -20.55 0.26 -3.85
C GLU A 235 -20.25 -1.21 -4.11
N ASN A 236 -19.52 -1.90 -3.22
CA ASN A 236 -19.27 -3.33 -3.37
C ASN A 236 -20.58 -4.13 -3.32
N ASN A 237 -20.89 -4.85 -4.40
CA ASN A 237 -22.07 -5.70 -4.53
C ASN A 237 -21.75 -7.19 -4.23
N PHE A 238 -20.72 -7.46 -3.46
CA PHE A 238 -20.25 -8.80 -3.12
C PHE A 238 -19.83 -8.88 -1.64
N ASP A 239 -19.79 -10.11 -1.13
CA ASP A 239 -19.24 -10.40 0.20
C ASP A 239 -17.72 -10.24 0.18
N ARG A 240 -17.23 -9.20 0.86
CA ARG A 240 -15.81 -8.84 0.92
C ARG A 240 -14.97 -9.96 1.54
N GLU A 241 -15.41 -10.58 2.62
CA GLU A 241 -14.64 -11.64 3.30
C GLU A 241 -14.45 -12.85 2.39
N VAL A 242 -15.50 -13.22 1.65
CA VAL A 242 -15.44 -14.30 0.66
C VAL A 242 -14.39 -13.98 -0.40
N GLU A 243 -14.37 -12.76 -0.91
CA GLU A 243 -13.43 -12.37 -1.97
C GLU A 243 -11.99 -12.22 -1.43
N VAL A 244 -11.81 -11.72 -0.20
CA VAL A 244 -10.49 -11.69 0.47
C VAL A 244 -9.93 -13.10 0.64
N ARG A 245 -10.75 -14.06 1.10
CA ARG A 245 -10.35 -15.46 1.22
C ARG A 245 -10.00 -16.09 -0.14
N LYS A 246 -10.82 -15.86 -1.16
CA LYS A 246 -10.55 -16.35 -2.52
C LYS A 246 -9.22 -15.83 -3.06
N LEU A 247 -8.96 -14.53 -2.90
CA LEU A 247 -7.72 -13.95 -3.39
C LEU A 247 -6.51 -14.49 -2.62
N ARG A 248 -6.61 -14.64 -1.30
CA ARG A 248 -5.55 -15.30 -0.51
C ARG A 248 -5.20 -16.67 -1.10
N LEU A 249 -6.21 -17.55 -1.22
CA LEU A 249 -6.01 -18.92 -1.71
C LEU A 249 -5.41 -18.93 -3.14
N LEU A 250 -5.89 -18.03 -4.02
CA LEU A 250 -5.34 -17.91 -5.36
C LEU A 250 -3.86 -17.51 -5.32
N LEU A 251 -3.50 -16.48 -4.54
CA LEU A 251 -2.12 -16.00 -4.46
C LEU A 251 -1.18 -17.02 -3.83
N GLU A 252 -1.63 -17.82 -2.87
CA GLU A 252 -0.86 -18.92 -2.29
C GLU A 252 -0.50 -20.00 -3.32
N THR A 253 -1.33 -20.21 -4.34
CA THR A 253 -1.02 -21.15 -5.42
C THR A 253 0.05 -20.63 -6.40
N LEU A 254 0.38 -19.34 -6.36
CA LEU A 254 1.33 -18.68 -7.25
C LEU A 254 2.72 -18.46 -6.62
N LEU A 255 2.88 -18.80 -5.33
CA LEU A 255 4.14 -18.66 -4.58
C LEU A 255 4.92 -19.96 -4.56
#